data_529e6965a0932db565de63e8e3d4776e
#
_entry.id   529e6965a0932db565de63e8e3d4776e
#
_cell.length_a   1.000
_cell.length_b   1.000
_cell.length_c   1.000
_cell.angle_alpha   90.00
_cell.angle_beta   90.00
_cell.angle_gamma   90.00
#
_symmetry.space_group_name_H-M   'P 1'
#
loop_
_entity.id
_entity.type
_entity.pdbx_description
1 polymer ?
#
loop_
_entity_poly.entity_id
_entity_poly.type
_entity_poly.pdbx_seq_one_letter_code
_entity_poly.pdbx_strand_id
1 'polypeptide(L)'
;MTPKDRKSIFDKYGGKCAYCGKEINKKFHVDHIEPIYRNDNDEQFERRATHGDKRTDLKRGVDSIENWNPACPRCNNWKGTMSLETFRSEIAEQVRRARSYSCNFRMAEDFGLIEETGIGVEFYFETFK
;
A
#
# COMPACT_ATOMS: atom_id res chain seq x y z
N MET A 1 3.84 -8.52 -18.99
CA MET A 1 2.96 -7.34 -19.08
C MET A 1 3.23 -6.58 -20.36
N THR A 2 2.18 -6.30 -21.13
CA THR A 2 2.30 -5.59 -22.38
C THR A 2 2.08 -4.08 -22.17
N PRO A 3 2.47 -3.22 -23.13
CA PRO A 3 2.13 -1.80 -23.05
C PRO A 3 0.63 -1.54 -22.95
N LYS A 4 -0.18 -2.38 -23.58
CA LYS A 4 -1.64 -2.30 -23.49
C LYS A 4 -2.13 -2.61 -22.06
N ASP A 5 -1.55 -3.62 -21.43
CA ASP A 5 -1.87 -3.95 -20.02
C ASP A 5 -1.50 -2.78 -19.11
N ARG A 6 -0.32 -2.21 -19.32
CA ARG A 6 0.14 -1.08 -18.52
C ARG A 6 -0.77 0.13 -18.65
N LYS A 7 -1.25 0.40 -19.87
CA LYS A 7 -2.21 1.49 -20.09
C LYS A 7 -3.54 1.20 -19.40
N SER A 8 -4.02 -0.03 -19.47
CA SER A 8 -5.27 -0.43 -18.79
C SER A 8 -5.15 -0.25 -17.28
N ILE A 9 -4.00 -0.60 -16.71
CA ILE A 9 -3.75 -0.43 -15.29
C ILE A 9 -3.73 1.07 -14.94
N PHE A 10 -3.05 1.88 -15.74
CA PHE A 10 -3.02 3.33 -15.52
C PHE A 10 -4.43 3.92 -15.50
N ASP A 11 -5.27 3.50 -16.43
CA ASP A 11 -6.63 4.03 -16.59
C ASP A 11 -7.62 3.46 -15.56
N LYS A 12 -7.21 2.43 -14.83
CA LYS A 12 -8.10 1.69 -13.91
C LYS A 12 -8.77 2.61 -12.89
N TYR A 13 -8.06 3.61 -12.39
CA TYR A 13 -8.59 4.60 -11.45
C TYR A 13 -8.37 6.02 -11.96
N GLY A 14 -8.51 6.22 -13.26
CA GLY A 14 -8.46 7.56 -13.84
C GLY A 14 -7.11 8.24 -13.76
N GLY A 15 -6.02 7.48 -13.82
CA GLY A 15 -4.67 8.06 -13.76
C GLY A 15 -4.23 8.44 -12.37
N LYS A 16 -4.79 7.81 -11.35
CA LYS A 16 -4.46 8.08 -9.95
C LYS A 16 -3.91 6.86 -9.25
N CYS A 17 -3.08 7.10 -8.23
CA CYS A 17 -2.56 6.04 -7.39
C CYS A 17 -3.73 5.34 -6.68
N ALA A 18 -3.75 4.01 -6.75
CA ALA A 18 -4.81 3.23 -6.11
C ALA A 18 -4.87 3.44 -4.60
N TYR A 19 -3.76 3.79 -3.97
CA TYR A 19 -3.68 3.89 -2.51
C TYR A 19 -3.88 5.31 -2.01
N CYS A 20 -3.05 6.26 -2.42
CA CYS A 20 -3.15 7.63 -1.89
C CYS A 20 -4.05 8.56 -2.73
N GLY A 21 -4.44 8.15 -3.92
CA GLY A 21 -5.33 8.94 -4.79
C GLY A 21 -4.67 10.11 -5.50
N LYS A 22 -3.37 10.31 -5.36
CA LYS A 22 -2.67 11.37 -6.08
C LYS A 22 -2.48 10.99 -7.55
N GLU A 23 -2.41 11.99 -8.41
CA GLU A 23 -2.15 11.76 -9.82
C GLU A 23 -0.80 11.07 -10.02
N ILE A 24 -0.78 10.10 -10.94
CA ILE A 24 0.43 9.37 -11.32
C ILE A 24 0.80 9.72 -12.76
N ASN A 25 2.06 9.50 -13.11
CA ASN A 25 2.58 9.76 -14.44
C ASN A 25 3.05 8.43 -15.08
N LYS A 26 3.69 8.53 -16.24
CA LYS A 26 4.17 7.36 -16.99
C LYS A 26 5.15 6.48 -16.21
N LYS A 27 5.76 7.01 -15.15
CA LYS A 27 6.70 6.27 -14.31
C LYS A 27 6.03 5.59 -13.12
N PHE A 28 4.71 5.45 -13.15
CA PHE A 28 3.98 4.77 -12.09
C PHE A 28 4.43 3.32 -11.97
N HIS A 29 4.25 2.78 -10.77
CA HIS A 29 4.54 1.37 -10.50
C HIS A 29 3.27 0.54 -10.59
N VAL A 30 3.42 -0.73 -10.90
CA VAL A 30 2.33 -1.70 -10.81
C VAL A 30 2.56 -2.51 -9.55
N ASP A 31 1.59 -2.41 -8.63
CA ASP A 31 1.64 -3.14 -7.36
C ASP A 31 0.73 -4.35 -7.42
N HIS A 32 1.17 -5.44 -6.80
CA HIS A 32 0.31 -6.60 -6.57
C HIS A 32 -0.44 -6.38 -5.26
N ILE A 33 -1.76 -6.30 -5.32
CA ILE A 33 -2.59 -6.09 -4.12
C ILE A 33 -2.27 -7.16 -3.09
N GLU A 34 -2.33 -8.43 -3.51
CA GLU A 34 -1.82 -9.55 -2.73
C GLU A 34 -0.44 -9.91 -3.28
N PRO A 35 0.62 -9.86 -2.46
CA PRO A 35 1.97 -10.13 -2.94
C PRO A 35 2.12 -11.53 -3.54
N ILE A 36 2.89 -11.65 -4.60
CA ILE A 36 3.02 -12.92 -5.32
C ILE A 36 4.18 -13.79 -4.83
N TYR A 37 5.19 -13.20 -4.16
CA TYR A 37 6.38 -13.92 -3.68
C TYR A 37 6.95 -14.81 -4.78
N ARG A 38 7.33 -14.19 -5.88
CA ARG A 38 7.70 -14.83 -7.15
C ARG A 38 8.74 -15.94 -7.02
N ASN A 39 9.68 -15.79 -6.10
CA ASN A 39 10.78 -16.74 -5.90
C ASN A 39 10.47 -17.84 -4.88
N ASP A 40 9.31 -17.81 -4.26
CA ASP A 40 8.92 -18.80 -3.27
C ASP A 40 8.18 -19.95 -3.93
N ASN A 41 8.54 -21.19 -3.55
CA ASN A 41 7.65 -22.33 -3.82
C ASN A 41 6.54 -22.37 -2.75
N ASP A 42 5.58 -23.29 -2.88
CA ASP A 42 4.44 -23.34 -1.97
C ASP A 42 4.86 -23.56 -0.52
N GLU A 43 5.87 -24.41 -0.28
CA GLU A 43 6.38 -24.66 1.05
C GLU A 43 7.03 -23.42 1.65
N GLN A 44 7.81 -22.69 0.86
CA GLN A 44 8.46 -21.45 1.33
C GLN A 44 7.44 -20.39 1.68
N PHE A 45 6.40 -20.25 0.86
CA PHE A 45 5.32 -19.32 1.13
C PHE A 45 4.56 -19.69 2.40
N GLU A 46 4.21 -20.98 2.57
CA GLU A 46 3.55 -21.45 3.78
C GLU A 46 4.37 -21.15 5.04
N ARG A 47 5.67 -21.36 4.96
CA ARG A 47 6.56 -21.08 6.08
C ARG A 47 6.60 -19.60 6.41
N ARG A 48 6.61 -18.73 5.39
CA ARG A 48 6.56 -17.29 5.56
C ARG A 48 5.25 -16.86 6.20
N ALA A 49 4.15 -17.43 5.76
CA ALA A 49 2.82 -17.07 6.25
C ALA A 49 2.57 -17.51 7.69
N THR A 50 3.18 -18.63 8.13
CA THR A 50 2.91 -19.22 9.44
C THR A 50 3.96 -18.92 10.49
N HIS A 51 5.24 -18.74 10.10
CA HIS A 51 6.35 -18.66 11.06
C HIS A 51 7.22 -17.41 10.90
N GLY A 52 7.51 -17.02 9.66
CA GLY A 52 8.42 -15.92 9.39
C GLY A 52 7.77 -14.55 9.42
N ASP A 53 6.50 -14.50 9.09
CA ASP A 53 5.71 -13.27 9.07
C ASP A 53 4.56 -13.44 10.06
N LYS A 54 4.46 -12.56 11.04
CA LYS A 54 3.43 -12.65 12.08
C LYS A 54 2.04 -12.24 11.61
N ARG A 55 1.90 -11.98 10.32
CA ARG A 55 0.64 -11.52 9.73
C ARG A 55 -0.22 -12.72 9.37
N THR A 56 -1.38 -12.83 10.00
CA THR A 56 -2.29 -13.96 9.79
C THR A 56 -3.10 -13.81 8.50
N ASP A 57 -3.12 -12.63 7.89
CA ASP A 57 -3.89 -12.33 6.69
C ASP A 57 -3.09 -12.46 5.39
N LEU A 58 -1.86 -12.93 5.46
CA LEU A 58 -1.00 -13.05 4.27
C LEU A 58 -1.56 -14.10 3.32
N LYS A 59 -1.84 -13.68 2.09
CA LYS A 59 -2.31 -14.54 1.02
C LYS A 59 -1.37 -14.47 -0.16
N ARG A 60 -1.19 -15.59 -0.85
CA ARG A 60 -0.37 -15.60 -2.05
C ARG A 60 -1.17 -15.07 -3.23
N GLY A 61 -0.74 -13.96 -3.79
CA GLY A 61 -1.41 -13.35 -4.93
C GLY A 61 -1.14 -14.06 -6.23
N VAL A 62 -1.97 -13.78 -7.22
CA VAL A 62 -1.84 -14.26 -8.59
C VAL A 62 -1.35 -13.13 -9.47
N ASP A 63 -0.47 -13.42 -10.42
CA ASP A 63 0.04 -12.42 -11.36
C ASP A 63 -0.97 -12.20 -12.49
N SER A 64 -2.04 -11.49 -12.19
CA SER A 64 -3.13 -11.21 -13.13
C SER A 64 -3.63 -9.78 -12.96
N ILE A 65 -4.32 -9.28 -13.97
CA ILE A 65 -4.78 -7.89 -14.01
C ILE A 65 -5.70 -7.52 -12.83
N GLU A 66 -6.45 -8.49 -12.30
CA GLU A 66 -7.31 -8.29 -11.15
C GLU A 66 -6.51 -7.97 -9.89
N ASN A 67 -5.27 -8.48 -9.83
CA ASN A 67 -4.37 -8.28 -8.69
C ASN A 67 -3.40 -7.11 -8.91
N TRP A 68 -3.47 -6.41 -10.01
CA TRP A 68 -2.57 -5.30 -10.34
C TRP A 68 -3.23 -3.96 -10.04
N ASN A 69 -2.57 -3.13 -9.24
CA ASN A 69 -2.98 -1.76 -8.97
C ASN A 69 -1.93 -0.76 -9.44
N PRO A 70 -2.35 0.36 -10.05
CA PRO A 70 -1.41 1.44 -10.33
C PRO A 70 -1.05 2.14 -9.02
N ALA A 71 0.22 2.37 -8.78
CA ALA A 71 0.67 3.00 -7.55
C ALA A 71 1.77 4.02 -7.84
N CYS A 72 1.78 5.10 -7.06
CA CYS A 72 2.93 5.99 -7.08
C CYS A 72 4.13 5.27 -6.46
N PRO A 73 5.37 5.64 -6.85
CA PRO A 73 6.57 4.97 -6.32
C PRO A 73 6.62 4.93 -4.80
N ARG A 74 6.20 5.99 -4.13
CA ARG A 74 6.21 6.05 -2.66
C ARG A 74 5.30 4.99 -2.04
N CYS A 75 4.04 4.92 -2.50
CA CYS A 75 3.10 3.93 -1.96
C CYS A 75 3.54 2.51 -2.27
N ASN A 76 4.03 2.27 -3.49
CA ASN A 76 4.51 0.94 -3.86
C ASN A 76 5.71 0.52 -3.02
N ASN A 77 6.67 1.41 -2.81
CA ASN A 77 7.86 1.12 -2.02
C ASN A 77 7.51 0.88 -0.55
N TRP A 78 6.57 1.65 -0.01
CA TRP A 78 6.11 1.47 1.37
C TRP A 78 5.38 0.15 1.57
N LYS A 79 4.46 -0.14 0.67
CA LYS A 79 3.69 -1.39 0.77
C LYS A 79 4.60 -2.61 0.59
N GLY A 80 5.50 -2.58 -0.40
CA GLY A 80 6.40 -3.69 -0.65
C GLY A 80 5.62 -5.00 -0.79
N THR A 81 5.99 -5.97 0.02
CA THR A 81 5.32 -7.29 0.06
C THR A 81 4.30 -7.41 1.18
N MET A 82 3.88 -6.30 1.79
CA MET A 82 2.81 -6.33 2.79
C MET A 82 1.48 -6.71 2.15
N SER A 83 0.63 -7.39 2.92
CA SER A 83 -0.77 -7.53 2.55
C SER A 83 -1.44 -6.16 2.60
N LEU A 84 -2.61 -6.04 1.99
CA LEU A 84 -3.37 -4.79 1.98
C LEU A 84 -3.68 -4.34 3.41
N GLU A 85 -4.13 -5.24 4.27
CA GLU A 85 -4.51 -4.90 5.63
C GLU A 85 -3.31 -4.58 6.52
N THR A 86 -2.17 -5.21 6.30
CA THR A 86 -0.95 -4.85 7.00
C THR A 86 -0.48 -3.46 6.59
N PHE A 87 -0.56 -3.14 5.30
CA PHE A 87 -0.23 -1.79 4.81
C PHE A 87 -1.15 -0.74 5.43
N ARG A 88 -2.45 -1.04 5.51
CA ARG A 88 -3.43 -0.16 6.17
C ARG A 88 -3.06 0.10 7.62
N SER A 89 -2.72 -0.96 8.35
CA SER A 89 -2.32 -0.85 9.76
C SER A 89 -1.04 -0.03 9.93
N GLU A 90 -0.07 -0.21 9.03
CA GLU A 90 1.17 0.55 9.07
C GLU A 90 0.93 2.05 8.86
N ILE A 91 0.04 2.40 7.94
CA ILE A 91 -0.32 3.80 7.71
C ILE A 91 -1.01 4.38 8.95
N ALA A 92 -1.92 3.62 9.55
CA ALA A 92 -2.66 4.06 10.74
C ALA A 92 -1.75 4.38 11.93
N GLU A 93 -0.56 3.77 11.99
CA GLU A 93 0.41 4.00 13.05
C GLU A 93 1.26 5.27 12.88
N GLN A 94 1.15 5.96 11.72
CA GLN A 94 2.10 7.02 11.40
C GLN A 94 1.99 8.23 12.31
N VAL A 95 0.79 8.62 12.72
CA VAL A 95 0.62 9.74 13.65
C VAL A 95 1.26 9.43 14.99
N ARG A 96 1.03 8.22 15.52
CA ARG A 96 1.64 7.78 16.78
C ARG A 96 3.16 7.77 16.70
N ARG A 97 3.70 7.23 15.60
CA ARG A 97 5.16 7.19 15.39
C ARG A 97 5.75 8.58 15.26
N ALA A 98 5.10 9.46 14.50
CA ALA A 98 5.56 10.85 14.35
C ALA A 98 5.59 11.55 15.71
N ARG A 99 4.56 11.37 16.51
CA ARG A 99 4.50 11.96 17.85
C ARG A 99 5.63 11.45 18.74
N SER A 100 5.98 10.17 18.63
CA SER A 100 7.04 9.56 19.45
C SER A 100 8.43 10.02 19.06
N TYR A 101 8.69 10.24 17.76
CA TYR A 101 10.04 10.44 17.25
C TYR A 101 10.36 11.88 16.84
N SER A 102 9.36 12.71 16.60
CA SER A 102 9.58 14.03 16.04
C SER A 102 9.19 15.13 17.01
N CYS A 103 10.19 15.86 17.48
CA CYS A 103 9.94 17.08 18.27
C CYS A 103 9.15 18.10 17.45
N ASN A 104 9.46 18.21 16.15
CA ASN A 104 8.73 19.12 15.27
C ASN A 104 7.24 18.78 15.22
N PHE A 105 6.92 17.50 15.13
CA PHE A 105 5.52 17.06 15.13
C PHE A 105 4.82 17.42 16.44
N ARG A 106 5.46 17.15 17.58
CA ARG A 106 4.89 17.44 18.90
C ARG A 106 4.68 18.95 19.08
N MET A 107 5.65 19.76 18.65
CA MET A 107 5.51 21.22 18.72
C MET A 107 4.35 21.72 17.86
N ALA A 108 4.26 21.20 16.63
CA ALA A 108 3.17 21.59 15.73
C ALA A 108 1.80 21.23 16.32
N GLU A 109 1.71 20.04 16.93
CA GLU A 109 0.48 19.55 17.56
C GLU A 109 0.14 20.42 18.79
N ASP A 110 1.12 20.68 19.65
CA ASP A 110 0.91 21.44 20.88
C ASP A 110 0.48 22.89 20.62
N PHE A 111 0.95 23.48 19.53
CA PHE A 111 0.59 24.84 19.15
C PHE A 111 -0.60 24.91 18.20
N GLY A 112 -1.26 23.78 17.97
CA GLY A 112 -2.49 23.76 17.19
C GLY A 112 -2.32 23.92 15.68
N LEU A 113 -1.09 23.73 15.17
CA LEU A 113 -0.82 23.85 13.74
C LEU A 113 -1.28 22.61 12.98
N ILE A 114 -1.35 21.47 13.64
CA ILE A 114 -1.87 20.21 13.11
C ILE A 114 -2.77 19.57 14.15
N GLU A 115 -3.67 18.72 13.68
CA GLU A 115 -4.62 18.04 14.55
C GLU A 115 -4.81 16.60 14.06
N GLU A 116 -4.81 15.66 15.00
CA GLU A 116 -5.13 14.27 14.69
C GLU A 116 -6.63 14.12 14.48
N THR A 117 -7.04 13.61 13.31
CA THR A 117 -8.45 13.52 12.96
C THR A 117 -9.12 12.26 13.48
N GLY A 118 -8.35 11.20 13.75
CA GLY A 118 -8.88 9.92 14.16
C GLY A 118 -9.62 9.16 13.07
N ILE A 119 -9.56 9.62 11.82
CA ILE A 119 -10.24 8.93 10.71
C ILE A 119 -9.53 7.61 10.38
N GLY A 120 -10.31 6.64 9.88
CA GLY A 120 -9.75 5.37 9.41
C GLY A 120 -9.05 5.55 8.07
N VAL A 121 -8.12 4.63 7.79
CA VAL A 121 -7.38 4.63 6.53
C VAL A 121 -8.25 3.96 5.46
N GLU A 122 -8.54 4.71 4.40
CA GLU A 122 -9.22 4.18 3.22
C GLU A 122 -8.29 4.35 2.03
N PHE A 123 -8.16 3.29 1.23
CA PHE A 123 -7.42 3.40 -0.02
C PHE A 123 -8.33 3.95 -1.11
N TYR A 124 -7.74 4.73 -2.00
CA TYR A 124 -8.50 5.40 -3.04
C TYR A 124 -9.33 4.41 -3.88
N PHE A 125 -8.74 3.26 -4.22
CA PHE A 125 -9.43 2.28 -5.05
C PHE A 125 -10.66 1.67 -4.36
N GLU A 126 -10.68 1.68 -3.04
CA GLU A 126 -11.82 1.15 -2.28
C GLU A 126 -13.04 2.05 -2.35
N THR A 127 -12.82 3.33 -2.60
CA THR A 127 -13.90 4.34 -2.68
C THR A 127 -14.18 4.78 -4.11
N PHE A 128 -13.39 4.35 -5.07
CA PHE A 128 -13.54 4.73 -6.47
C PHE A 128 -14.80 4.13 -7.07
N LYS A 129 -15.57 4.98 -7.76
CA LYS A 129 -16.82 4.56 -8.39
C LYS A 129 -16.81 4.81 -9.88
#